data_0aa59ffb5bf7f61126d0a5b4674a46f9
#
_entry.id   0aa59ffb5bf7f61126d0a5b4674a46f9
#
_cell.length_a   1.000
_cell.length_b   1.000
_cell.length_c   1.000
_cell.angle_alpha   90.00
_cell.angle_beta   90.00
_cell.angle_gamma   90.00
#
_symmetry.space_group_name_H-M   'P 1'
#
loop_
_entity.id
_entity.type
_entity.pdbx_description
1 polymer ?
#
loop_
_entity_poly.entity_id
_entity_poly.type
_entity_poly.pdbx_seq_one_letter_code
_entity_poly.pdbx_strand_id
1 'polypeptide(L)'
;MAVQSPPKPYTSSVVEPRARSFYTSSVGTKVLVGATGVLLVVYLIIHVAGNLVFLFGPGWFNTYARTLSGLIIVPLIEIGLFFTFVLHVYKAVTNWVANRRARPSGYYRRRWGGRPSRKTISSSTMI
;
A
#
# COMPACT_ATOMS: atom_id res chain seq x y z
N MET A 1 22.70 54.63 -22.97
CA MET A 1 23.09 53.54 -22.07
C MET A 1 22.01 53.40 -21.02
N ALA A 2 21.19 52.34 -21.08
CA ALA A 2 20.16 52.07 -20.08
C ALA A 2 20.81 51.36 -18.89
N VAL A 3 20.79 52.00 -17.72
CA VAL A 3 21.28 51.43 -16.46
C VAL A 3 20.26 50.37 -16.02
N GLN A 4 20.61 49.07 -16.11
CA GLN A 4 19.81 47.99 -15.56
C GLN A 4 19.78 48.10 -14.03
N SER A 5 18.60 48.18 -13.47
CA SER A 5 18.39 48.10 -12.01
C SER A 5 18.94 46.79 -11.44
N PRO A 6 19.59 46.81 -10.28
CA PRO A 6 20.13 45.60 -9.67
C PRO A 6 19.00 44.58 -9.36
N PRO A 7 19.27 43.27 -9.46
CA PRO A 7 18.28 42.25 -9.16
C PRO A 7 17.84 42.37 -7.69
N LYS A 8 16.52 42.23 -7.46
CA LYS A 8 15.97 42.27 -6.10
C LYS A 8 16.62 41.19 -5.24
N PRO A 9 16.97 41.48 -3.99
CA PRO A 9 17.55 40.50 -3.09
C PRO A 9 16.56 39.36 -2.90
N TYR A 10 17.06 38.13 -3.01
CA TYR A 10 16.31 36.91 -2.76
C TYR A 10 15.87 36.90 -1.29
N THR A 11 14.66 37.30 -0.99
CA THR A 11 14.06 37.08 0.32
C THR A 11 13.79 35.59 0.43
N SER A 12 14.75 34.88 1.02
CA SER A 12 14.51 33.53 1.51
C SER A 12 13.41 33.63 2.58
N SER A 13 12.16 33.47 2.17
CA SER A 13 11.10 33.13 3.11
C SER A 13 11.54 31.82 3.76
N VAL A 14 11.99 31.90 5.00
CA VAL A 14 12.24 30.72 5.83
C VAL A 14 10.92 29.99 5.92
N VAL A 15 10.72 29.00 5.04
CA VAL A 15 9.57 28.09 5.12
C VAL A 15 9.80 27.29 6.39
N GLU A 16 9.15 27.71 7.46
CA GLU A 16 9.14 26.95 8.70
C GLU A 16 8.82 25.49 8.37
N PRO A 17 9.66 24.52 8.79
CA PRO A 17 9.40 23.11 8.54
C PRO A 17 8.16 22.71 9.32
N ARG A 18 7.02 22.76 8.66
CA ARG A 18 5.75 22.27 9.22
C ARG A 18 5.98 20.82 9.55
N ALA A 19 6.03 20.47 10.84
CA ALA A 19 6.20 19.13 11.33
C ALA A 19 5.08 18.26 10.73
N ARG A 20 5.37 17.59 9.62
CA ARG A 20 4.41 16.67 9.00
C ARG A 20 4.34 15.45 9.90
N SER A 21 3.14 15.16 10.42
CA SER A 21 2.90 13.93 11.15
C SER A 21 3.39 12.74 10.32
N PHE A 22 4.05 11.77 10.96
CA PHE A 22 4.56 10.56 10.30
C PHE A 22 3.49 9.90 9.41
N TYR A 23 2.23 9.87 9.87
CA TYR A 23 1.08 9.28 9.15
C TYR A 23 0.69 10.02 7.86
N THR A 24 1.10 11.27 7.68
CA THR A 24 0.83 12.08 6.49
C THR A 24 2.06 12.24 5.60
N SER A 25 3.22 11.76 6.05
CA SER A 25 4.45 11.74 5.25
C SER A 25 4.36 10.67 4.15
N SER A 26 5.04 10.90 3.03
CA SER A 26 5.12 9.92 1.93
C SER A 26 5.71 8.58 2.37
N VAL A 27 6.66 8.61 3.31
CA VAL A 27 7.30 7.40 3.87
C VAL A 27 6.32 6.68 4.79
N GLY A 28 5.68 7.39 5.72
CA GLY A 28 4.72 6.81 6.66
C GLY A 28 3.54 6.14 5.94
N THR A 29 3.03 6.77 4.88
CA THR A 29 1.96 6.16 4.06
C THR A 29 2.42 4.85 3.40
N LYS A 30 3.63 4.79 2.86
CA LYS A 30 4.17 3.55 2.25
C LYS A 30 4.38 2.46 3.28
N VAL A 31 4.92 2.80 4.46
CA VAL A 31 5.10 1.84 5.56
C VAL A 31 3.74 1.31 6.02
N LEU A 32 2.73 2.17 6.18
CA LEU A 32 1.40 1.75 6.58
C LEU A 32 0.74 0.82 5.56
N VAL A 33 0.83 1.13 4.27
CA VAL A 33 0.32 0.25 3.20
C VAL A 33 1.07 -1.08 3.19
N GLY A 34 2.40 -1.07 3.35
CA GLY A 34 3.19 -2.29 3.45
C GLY A 34 2.82 -3.15 4.64
N ALA A 35 2.74 -2.57 5.84
CA ALA A 35 2.40 -3.29 7.07
C ALA A 35 0.99 -3.90 7.02
N THR A 36 -0.01 -3.12 6.59
CA THR A 36 -1.38 -3.63 6.43
C THR A 36 -1.46 -4.72 5.36
N GLY A 37 -0.71 -4.58 4.26
CA GLY A 37 -0.64 -5.59 3.21
C GLY A 37 -0.04 -6.91 3.71
N VAL A 38 1.07 -6.87 4.46
CA VAL A 38 1.68 -8.06 5.06
C VAL A 38 0.71 -8.75 6.02
N LEU A 39 0.00 -7.99 6.87
CA LEU A 39 -0.98 -8.53 7.79
C LEU A 39 -2.12 -9.26 7.05
N LEU A 40 -2.63 -8.68 5.97
CA LEU A 40 -3.65 -9.32 5.13
C LEU A 40 -3.14 -10.60 4.46
N VAL A 41 -1.90 -10.63 3.99
CA VAL A 41 -1.28 -11.83 3.40
C VAL A 41 -1.12 -12.94 4.44
N VAL A 42 -0.64 -12.62 5.65
CA VAL A 42 -0.53 -13.59 6.75
C VAL A 42 -1.90 -14.17 7.08
N TYR A 43 -2.92 -13.32 7.21
CA TYR A 43 -4.29 -13.79 7.41
C TYR A 43 -4.74 -14.74 6.28
N LEU A 44 -4.49 -14.37 5.03
CA LEU A 44 -4.90 -15.19 3.88
C LEU A 44 -4.25 -16.57 3.91
N ILE A 45 -2.97 -16.67 4.29
CA ILE A 45 -2.26 -17.93 4.43
C ILE A 45 -2.94 -18.81 5.50
N ILE A 46 -3.23 -18.24 6.68
CA ILE A 46 -3.91 -18.95 7.77
C ILE A 46 -5.32 -19.37 7.34
N HIS A 47 -6.03 -18.50 6.66
CA HIS A 47 -7.38 -18.74 6.15
C HIS A 47 -7.40 -19.89 5.15
N VAL A 48 -6.47 -19.89 4.20
CA VAL A 48 -6.35 -21.01 3.23
C VAL A 48 -5.99 -22.31 3.94
N ALA A 49 -5.02 -22.27 4.86
CA ALA A 49 -4.64 -23.46 5.64
C ALA A 49 -5.83 -24.04 6.43
N GLY A 50 -6.63 -23.16 7.06
CA GLY A 50 -7.84 -23.58 7.77
C GLY A 50 -8.89 -24.22 6.84
N ASN A 51 -9.06 -23.68 5.63
CA ASN A 51 -9.97 -24.24 4.63
C ASN A 51 -9.50 -25.59 4.07
N LEU A 52 -8.18 -25.87 4.07
CA LEU A 52 -7.65 -27.17 3.65
C LEU A 52 -8.07 -28.31 4.58
N VAL A 53 -8.53 -28.02 5.81
CA VAL A 53 -9.13 -29.02 6.71
C VAL A 53 -10.34 -29.73 6.06
N PHE A 54 -11.00 -29.08 5.11
CA PHE A 54 -12.08 -29.68 4.34
C PHE A 54 -11.67 -30.97 3.58
N LEU A 55 -10.40 -31.07 3.18
CA LEU A 55 -9.85 -32.23 2.47
C LEU A 55 -9.83 -33.51 3.35
N PHE A 56 -9.85 -33.35 4.67
CA PHE A 56 -9.90 -34.49 5.61
C PHE A 56 -11.32 -34.98 5.86
N GLY A 57 -12.31 -34.38 5.21
CA GLY A 57 -13.70 -34.78 5.27
C GLY A 57 -14.61 -33.88 6.12
N PRO A 58 -15.94 -34.00 5.94
CA PRO A 58 -16.91 -33.08 6.52
C PRO A 58 -16.94 -33.10 8.05
N GLY A 59 -16.67 -34.25 8.68
CA GLY A 59 -16.60 -34.36 10.14
C GLY A 59 -15.51 -33.49 10.76
N TRP A 60 -14.31 -33.55 10.20
CA TRP A 60 -13.17 -32.73 10.64
C TRP A 60 -13.43 -31.27 10.43
N PHE A 61 -13.90 -30.90 9.24
CA PHE A 61 -14.19 -29.50 8.92
C PHE A 61 -15.29 -28.92 9.84
N ASN A 62 -16.36 -29.63 10.06
CA ASN A 62 -17.45 -29.16 10.91
C ASN A 62 -17.01 -29.01 12.38
N THR A 63 -16.18 -29.90 12.89
CA THR A 63 -15.63 -29.81 14.25
C THR A 63 -14.73 -28.59 14.35
N TYR A 64 -13.82 -28.40 13.40
CA TYR A 64 -12.95 -27.21 13.31
C TYR A 64 -13.76 -25.91 13.25
N ALA A 65 -14.74 -25.83 12.37
CA ALA A 65 -15.58 -24.65 12.19
C ALA A 65 -16.39 -24.31 13.46
N ARG A 66 -16.96 -25.32 14.14
CA ARG A 66 -17.70 -25.14 15.40
C ARG A 66 -16.78 -24.64 16.52
N THR A 67 -15.57 -25.21 16.62
CA THR A 67 -14.59 -24.77 17.62
C THR A 67 -14.22 -23.31 17.42
N LEU A 68 -13.93 -22.90 16.18
CA LEU A 68 -13.62 -21.51 15.85
C LEU A 68 -14.80 -20.57 16.12
N SER A 69 -16.01 -20.95 15.69
CA SER A 69 -17.20 -20.11 15.89
C SER A 69 -17.57 -19.92 17.37
N GLY A 70 -17.14 -20.82 18.25
CA GLY A 70 -17.33 -20.69 19.71
C GLY A 70 -16.34 -19.74 20.38
N LEU A 71 -15.29 -19.32 19.69
CA LEU A 71 -14.28 -18.44 20.25
C LEU A 71 -14.66 -16.96 20.07
N ILE A 72 -14.78 -16.22 21.18
CA ILE A 72 -15.10 -14.78 21.16
C ILE A 72 -14.03 -13.94 20.44
N ILE A 73 -12.81 -14.47 20.32
CA ILE A 73 -11.71 -13.81 19.62
C ILE A 73 -11.94 -13.71 18.10
N VAL A 74 -12.72 -14.64 17.51
CA VAL A 74 -12.94 -14.71 16.07
C VAL A 74 -13.67 -13.46 15.55
N PRO A 75 -14.81 -13.05 16.10
CA PRO A 75 -15.47 -11.81 15.66
C PRO A 75 -14.61 -10.57 15.89
N LEU A 76 -13.78 -10.54 16.92
CA LEU A 76 -12.81 -9.45 17.12
C LEU A 76 -11.77 -9.38 15.99
N ILE A 77 -11.25 -10.54 15.56
CA ILE A 77 -10.32 -10.63 14.43
C ILE A 77 -11.01 -10.19 13.14
N GLU A 78 -12.25 -10.61 12.90
CA GLU A 78 -13.03 -10.23 11.72
C GLU A 78 -13.22 -8.73 11.61
N ILE A 79 -13.62 -8.08 12.72
CA ILE A 79 -13.76 -6.62 12.78
C ILE A 79 -12.42 -5.93 12.52
N GLY A 80 -11.35 -6.37 13.18
CA GLY A 80 -10.00 -5.84 12.98
C GLY A 80 -9.51 -5.99 11.55
N LEU A 81 -9.80 -7.13 10.93
CA LEU A 81 -9.45 -7.41 9.55
C LEU A 81 -10.22 -6.52 8.57
N PHE A 82 -11.51 -6.32 8.82
CA PHE A 82 -12.33 -5.42 8.03
C PHE A 82 -11.76 -3.99 8.03
N PHE A 83 -11.44 -3.45 9.20
CA PHE A 83 -10.83 -2.13 9.30
C PHE A 83 -9.45 -2.07 8.64
N THR A 84 -8.63 -3.11 8.82
CA THR A 84 -7.32 -3.22 8.17
C THR A 84 -7.45 -3.23 6.65
N PHE A 85 -8.40 -3.98 6.11
CA PHE A 85 -8.66 -4.04 4.68
C PHE A 85 -9.10 -2.67 4.13
N VAL A 86 -10.08 -2.03 4.78
CA VAL A 86 -10.57 -0.71 4.37
C VAL A 86 -9.45 0.32 4.40
N LEU A 87 -8.64 0.33 5.48
CA LEU A 87 -7.50 1.23 5.61
C LEU A 87 -6.45 0.97 4.52
N HIS A 88 -6.13 -0.30 4.26
CA HIS A 88 -5.17 -0.70 3.23
C HIS A 88 -5.61 -0.18 1.85
N VAL A 89 -6.84 -0.49 1.44
CA VAL A 89 -7.38 -0.07 0.14
C VAL A 89 -7.44 1.46 0.05
N TYR A 90 -7.94 2.14 1.07
CA TYR A 90 -8.02 3.59 1.09
C TYR A 90 -6.64 4.24 0.91
N LYS A 91 -5.65 3.79 1.67
CA LYS A 91 -4.27 4.33 1.58
C LYS A 91 -3.58 3.96 0.28
N ALA A 92 -3.80 2.75 -0.24
CA ALA A 92 -3.25 2.32 -1.53
C ALA A 92 -3.79 3.18 -2.67
N VAL A 93 -5.12 3.38 -2.72
CA VAL A 93 -5.79 4.18 -3.75
C VAL A 93 -5.37 5.66 -3.66
N THR A 94 -5.38 6.25 -2.47
CA THR A 94 -4.98 7.65 -2.29
C THR A 94 -3.52 7.87 -2.68
N ASN A 95 -2.62 6.93 -2.35
CA ASN A 95 -1.22 6.99 -2.74
C ASN A 95 -1.05 6.85 -4.26
N TRP A 96 -1.81 5.93 -4.88
CA TRP A 96 -1.81 5.75 -6.33
C TRP A 96 -2.28 7.01 -7.06
N VAL A 97 -3.40 7.61 -6.62
CA VAL A 97 -3.93 8.86 -7.18
C VAL A 97 -2.93 10.02 -7.03
N ALA A 98 -2.33 10.16 -5.84
CA ALA A 98 -1.33 11.18 -5.58
C ALA A 98 -0.11 11.03 -6.50
N ASN A 99 0.40 9.80 -6.67
CA ASN A 99 1.52 9.52 -7.55
C ASN A 99 1.18 9.80 -9.03
N ARG A 100 -0.03 9.48 -9.45
CA ARG A 100 -0.49 9.74 -10.82
C ARG A 100 -0.63 11.24 -11.10
N ARG A 101 -1.13 12.02 -10.13
CA ARG A 101 -1.24 13.48 -10.23
C ARG A 101 0.12 14.19 -10.21
N ALA A 102 1.08 13.66 -9.46
CA ALA A 102 2.43 14.21 -9.38
C ALA A 102 3.22 14.05 -10.70
N ARG A 103 2.76 13.20 -11.63
CA ARG A 103 3.38 12.99 -12.94
C ARG A 103 2.38 13.16 -14.07
N PRO A 104 2.04 14.40 -14.45
CA PRO A 104 1.10 14.66 -15.55
C PRO A 104 1.68 14.28 -16.92
N SER A 105 3.02 14.25 -17.07
CA SER A 105 3.70 13.87 -18.30
C SER A 105 4.51 12.58 -18.13
N GLY A 106 4.37 11.64 -19.09
CA GLY A 106 5.16 10.42 -19.12
C GLY A 106 6.64 10.67 -19.40
N TYR A 107 7.50 9.68 -19.16
CA TYR A 107 8.91 9.78 -19.52
C TYR A 107 9.08 9.97 -21.04
N TYR A 108 9.83 10.98 -21.45
CA TYR A 108 10.15 11.25 -22.86
C TYR A 108 10.91 10.08 -23.53
N ARG A 109 11.68 9.32 -22.77
CA ARG A 109 12.36 8.11 -23.21
C ARG A 109 12.15 6.97 -22.22
N ARG A 110 11.35 5.98 -22.61
CA ARG A 110 11.36 4.64 -21.99
C ARG A 110 12.43 3.79 -22.68
N ARG A 111 13.70 4.08 -22.48
CA ARG A 111 14.78 3.20 -22.91
C ARG A 111 15.21 2.31 -21.74
N TRP A 112 15.21 1.02 -22.00
CA TRP A 112 15.79 0.04 -21.09
C TRP A 112 17.31 0.17 -21.16
N GLY A 113 17.98 0.38 -20.04
CA GLY A 113 19.45 0.48 -19.95
C GLY A 113 20.17 -0.87 -20.00
N GLY A 114 19.49 -1.97 -20.30
CA GLY A 114 20.05 -3.31 -20.32
C GLY A 114 19.60 -4.13 -21.54
N ARG A 115 20.13 -5.35 -21.67
CA ARG A 115 19.70 -6.32 -22.70
C ARG A 115 18.19 -6.48 -22.67
N PRO A 116 17.51 -6.67 -23.84
CA PRO A 116 16.07 -6.88 -23.87
C PRO A 116 15.74 -8.15 -23.10
N SER A 117 15.35 -8.00 -21.84
CA SER A 117 14.83 -9.10 -21.06
C SER A 117 13.39 -9.35 -21.49
N ARG A 118 13.00 -10.62 -21.62
CA ARG A 118 11.61 -10.98 -21.85
C ARG A 118 10.78 -10.46 -20.67
N LYS A 119 10.02 -9.41 -20.91
CA LYS A 119 9.05 -8.93 -19.93
C LYS A 119 7.98 -9.99 -19.74
N THR A 120 7.83 -10.48 -18.54
CA THR A 120 6.63 -11.23 -18.14
C THR A 120 5.43 -10.28 -18.08
N ILE A 121 4.24 -10.79 -18.33
CA ILE A 121 2.99 -10.03 -18.27
C ILE A 121 2.87 -9.33 -16.91
N SER A 122 3.24 -10.01 -15.82
CA SER A 122 3.27 -9.45 -14.47
C SER A 122 4.19 -8.23 -14.33
N SER A 123 5.35 -8.21 -14.97
CA SER A 123 6.25 -7.05 -14.90
C SER A 123 5.79 -5.88 -15.77
N SER A 124 4.94 -6.12 -16.77
CA SER A 124 4.36 -5.07 -17.61
C SER A 124 3.12 -4.42 -17.00
N THR A 125 2.44 -5.12 -16.10
CA THR A 125 1.23 -4.65 -15.38
C THR A 125 1.53 -4.01 -14.02
N MET A 126 2.76 -4.13 -13.51
CA MET A 126 3.22 -3.34 -12.36
C MET A 126 3.36 -1.88 -12.76
N ILE A 127 2.37 -1.09 -12.40
CA ILE A 127 2.31 0.37 -12.63
C ILE A 127 2.94 1.10 -11.45
#